data_cafd0b52abbbb98b1c387f50fa586ecb
#
_entry.id   cafd0b52abbbb98b1c387f50fa586ecb
#
_cell.length_a   1.000
_cell.length_b   1.000
_cell.length_c   1.000
_cell.angle_alpha   90.00
_cell.angle_beta   90.00
_cell.angle_gamma   90.00
#
_symmetry.space_group_name_H-M   'P 1'
#
loop_
_entity.id
_entity.type
_entity.pdbx_description
1 polymer ?
#
loop_
_entity_poly.entity_id
_entity_poly.type
_entity_poly.pdbx_seq_one_letter_code
_entity_poly.pdbx_strand_id
1 'polypeptide(L)'
;MPTVKFAIPKGSIEEATFKLLEQAWQSISGRGRTYRIKLSDPEIGVKVLRPQEIPTYVQEGFYDVGITGKDWVRETKADITTLLDLEYGKVKQVIAVPETLAVEDLTGLIEEFAAKKRPLRISSEYLTTTSAHFKSNQAYQKHFGELDPMIITPWLRVGENKNVQIFLSFGATEAKPPEDVDAIFDIIETGTTLAQNNLKIIDIVMESSAVVVANKSSLRNTKKREKIADMIALLRG
;
A
#
# COMPACT_ATOMS: atom_id res chain seq x y z
N MET A 1 -13.52 -13.93 25.52
CA MET A 1 -13.14 -13.41 24.19
C MET A 1 -12.23 -12.22 24.40
N PRO A 2 -11.24 -11.96 23.53
CA PRO A 2 -10.37 -10.79 23.68
C PRO A 2 -11.18 -9.49 23.64
N THR A 3 -10.73 -8.49 24.40
CA THR A 3 -11.32 -7.14 24.40
C THR A 3 -11.00 -6.41 23.10
N VAL A 4 -9.78 -6.56 22.58
CA VAL A 4 -9.30 -5.95 21.33
C VAL A 4 -8.82 -7.02 20.36
N LYS A 5 -9.24 -6.94 19.11
CA LYS A 5 -8.74 -7.75 17.99
C LYS A 5 -7.70 -6.95 17.21
N PHE A 6 -6.51 -7.49 17.09
CA PHE A 6 -5.36 -6.83 16.48
C PHE A 6 -4.89 -7.59 15.23
N ALA A 7 -4.89 -6.92 14.09
CA ALA A 7 -4.35 -7.43 12.83
C ALA A 7 -2.89 -6.99 12.67
N ILE A 8 -1.98 -7.92 12.36
CA ILE A 8 -0.58 -7.62 12.08
C ILE A 8 -0.20 -8.09 10.68
N PRO A 9 0.75 -7.41 10.01
CA PRO A 9 1.06 -7.69 8.61
C PRO A 9 1.92 -8.92 8.44
N LYS A 10 1.70 -9.65 7.32
CA LYS A 10 2.61 -10.65 6.77
C LYS A 10 3.42 -10.05 5.63
N GLY A 11 4.61 -10.57 5.39
CA GLY A 11 5.46 -10.18 4.25
C GLY A 11 6.61 -9.27 4.65
N SER A 12 6.94 -8.26 3.85
CA SER A 12 8.16 -7.45 3.99
C SER A 12 8.33 -6.80 5.36
N ILE A 13 7.25 -6.33 5.98
CA ILE A 13 7.28 -5.70 7.30
C ILE A 13 6.98 -6.66 8.47
N GLU A 14 6.81 -7.96 8.21
CA GLU A 14 6.47 -8.97 9.21
C GLU A 14 7.53 -9.08 10.31
N GLU A 15 8.80 -9.22 9.93
CA GLU A 15 9.92 -9.41 10.86
C GLU A 15 10.10 -8.22 11.80
N ALA A 16 10.06 -7.00 11.27
CA ALA A 16 10.15 -5.78 12.07
C ALA A 16 8.95 -5.64 13.03
N THR A 17 7.75 -6.02 12.55
CA THR A 17 6.55 -6.05 13.40
C THR A 17 6.71 -7.04 14.55
N PHE A 18 7.20 -8.27 14.31
CA PHE A 18 7.41 -9.23 15.38
C PHE A 18 8.43 -8.76 16.41
N LYS A 19 9.54 -8.16 15.98
CA LYS A 19 10.54 -7.56 16.90
C LYS A 19 9.91 -6.50 17.79
N LEU A 20 9.11 -5.61 17.22
CA LEU A 20 8.38 -4.58 17.96
C LEU A 20 7.43 -5.20 19.01
N LEU A 21 6.67 -6.22 18.61
CA LEU A 21 5.75 -6.89 19.53
C LEU A 21 6.49 -7.64 20.66
N GLU A 22 7.64 -8.25 20.37
CA GLU A 22 8.49 -8.90 21.38
C GLU A 22 9.01 -7.90 22.42
N GLN A 23 9.39 -6.70 21.97
CA GLN A 23 9.80 -5.61 22.87
C GLN A 23 8.64 -5.12 23.73
N ALA A 24 7.46 -4.94 23.15
CA ALA A 24 6.29 -4.39 23.84
C ALA A 24 5.67 -5.39 24.85
N TRP A 25 5.58 -6.68 24.51
CA TRP A 25 4.88 -7.69 25.32
C TRP A 25 5.78 -8.78 25.91
N GLN A 26 7.10 -8.72 25.72
CA GLN A 26 8.12 -9.63 26.27
C GLN A 26 7.91 -11.14 25.99
N SER A 27 6.73 -11.58 25.62
CA SER A 27 6.40 -12.97 25.30
C SER A 27 5.42 -13.07 24.15
N ILE A 28 5.88 -13.73 23.07
CA ILE A 28 5.07 -14.02 21.90
C ILE A 28 5.16 -15.51 21.60
N SER A 29 4.04 -16.14 21.28
CA SER A 29 4.00 -17.52 20.83
C SER A 29 3.05 -17.72 19.65
N GLY A 30 3.23 -18.83 18.90
CA GLY A 30 2.41 -19.15 17.72
C GLY A 30 2.99 -18.64 16.39
N ARG A 31 4.22 -18.11 16.38
CA ARG A 31 4.91 -17.71 15.13
C ARG A 31 5.20 -18.94 14.25
N GLY A 32 4.98 -18.81 12.97
CA GLY A 32 5.32 -19.80 11.93
C GLY A 32 4.10 -20.47 11.31
N ARG A 33 3.60 -21.56 11.87
CA ARG A 33 2.54 -22.38 11.24
C ARG A 33 1.11 -21.87 11.44
N THR A 34 0.89 -20.99 12.42
CA THR A 34 -0.43 -20.45 12.71
C THR A 34 -0.47 -18.96 12.39
N TYR A 35 -1.61 -18.50 11.87
CA TYR A 35 -1.87 -17.07 11.70
C TYR A 35 -2.39 -16.41 12.98
N ARG A 36 -2.45 -17.14 14.10
CA ARG A 36 -2.89 -16.65 15.41
C ARG A 36 -1.71 -16.58 16.36
N ILE A 37 -1.42 -15.37 16.80
CA ILE A 37 -0.33 -15.06 17.71
C ILE A 37 -0.90 -14.87 19.11
N LYS A 38 -0.20 -15.35 20.14
CA LYS A 38 -0.53 -15.08 21.52
C LYS A 38 0.50 -14.13 22.11
N LEU A 39 0.03 -13.05 22.68
CA LEU A 39 0.81 -12.12 23.50
C LEU A 39 0.68 -12.52 24.98
N SER A 40 1.52 -11.93 25.84
CA SER A 40 1.39 -12.06 27.31
C SER A 40 0.07 -11.48 27.83
N ASP A 41 -0.57 -10.60 27.07
CA ASP A 41 -1.87 -10.00 27.38
C ASP A 41 -3.03 -10.79 26.73
N PRO A 42 -3.84 -11.55 27.52
CA PRO A 42 -4.93 -12.37 26.97
C PRO A 42 -6.13 -11.54 26.47
N GLU A 43 -6.19 -10.24 26.78
CA GLU A 43 -7.25 -9.36 26.28
C GLU A 43 -7.01 -8.92 24.83
N ILE A 44 -5.83 -9.20 24.26
CA ILE A 44 -5.49 -8.86 22.88
C ILE A 44 -5.47 -10.14 22.03
N GLY A 45 -6.40 -10.24 21.09
CA GLY A 45 -6.44 -11.33 20.12
C GLY A 45 -5.73 -10.95 18.83
N VAL A 46 -4.55 -11.54 18.55
CA VAL A 46 -3.72 -11.19 17.39
C VAL A 46 -3.88 -12.18 16.25
N LYS A 47 -3.97 -11.65 15.02
CA LYS A 47 -3.95 -12.44 13.79
C LYS A 47 -3.09 -11.81 12.72
N VAL A 48 -2.35 -12.67 11.99
CA VAL A 48 -1.51 -12.27 10.84
C VAL A 48 -2.36 -12.23 9.58
N LEU A 49 -2.29 -11.14 8.82
CA LEU A 49 -3.02 -10.90 7.57
C LEU A 49 -2.09 -10.28 6.53
N ARG A 50 -2.53 -10.20 5.29
CA ARG A 50 -1.84 -9.41 4.27
C ARG A 50 -2.01 -7.91 4.58
N PRO A 51 -0.95 -7.08 4.47
CA PRO A 51 -1.05 -5.65 4.77
C PRO A 51 -2.09 -4.92 3.91
N GLN A 52 -2.32 -5.38 2.67
CA GLN A 52 -3.32 -4.85 1.75
C GLN A 52 -4.75 -4.97 2.27
N GLU A 53 -5.04 -6.01 3.05
CA GLU A 53 -6.40 -6.31 3.55
C GLU A 53 -6.70 -5.58 4.86
N ILE A 54 -5.67 -5.27 5.64
CA ILE A 54 -5.80 -4.76 7.02
C ILE A 54 -6.64 -3.48 7.09
N PRO A 55 -6.42 -2.43 6.26
CA PRO A 55 -7.22 -1.21 6.35
C PRO A 55 -8.71 -1.46 6.20
N THR A 56 -9.10 -2.28 5.21
CA THR A 56 -10.49 -2.64 4.97
C THR A 56 -11.08 -3.42 6.14
N TYR A 57 -10.37 -4.42 6.65
CA TYR A 57 -10.88 -5.22 7.78
C TYR A 57 -10.96 -4.45 9.09
N VAL A 58 -10.11 -3.45 9.28
CA VAL A 58 -10.20 -2.50 10.40
C VAL A 58 -11.40 -1.58 10.19
N GLN A 59 -11.61 -1.02 9.00
CA GLN A 59 -12.80 -0.20 8.70
C GLN A 59 -14.10 -0.97 8.98
N GLU A 60 -14.21 -2.20 8.51
CA GLU A 60 -15.40 -3.04 8.67
C GLU A 60 -15.59 -3.60 10.12
N GLY A 61 -14.67 -3.30 11.04
CA GLY A 61 -14.74 -3.70 12.44
C GLY A 61 -14.47 -5.19 12.70
N PHE A 62 -13.92 -5.92 11.72
CA PHE A 62 -13.41 -7.28 11.95
C PHE A 62 -12.22 -7.28 12.90
N TYR A 63 -11.44 -6.19 12.87
CA TYR A 63 -10.36 -5.87 13.79
C TYR A 63 -10.55 -4.45 14.34
N ASP A 64 -10.15 -4.29 15.60
CA ASP A 64 -10.20 -3.00 16.30
C ASP A 64 -8.99 -2.12 15.96
N VAL A 65 -7.84 -2.78 15.78
CA VAL A 65 -6.53 -2.18 15.51
C VAL A 65 -5.80 -3.01 14.46
N GLY A 66 -4.95 -2.36 13.66
CA GLY A 66 -4.09 -3.03 12.71
C GLY A 66 -2.75 -2.33 12.54
N ILE A 67 -1.71 -3.09 12.12
CA ILE A 67 -0.47 -2.53 11.58
C ILE A 67 -0.46 -2.78 10.08
N THR A 68 -0.22 -1.72 9.30
CA THR A 68 -0.16 -1.77 7.84
C THR A 68 0.75 -0.66 7.32
N GLY A 69 0.96 -0.57 6.00
CA GLY A 69 1.66 0.56 5.39
C GLY A 69 0.75 1.78 5.17
N LYS A 70 1.29 2.99 5.23
CA LYS A 70 0.58 4.24 4.84
C LYS A 70 0.07 4.16 3.40
N ASP A 71 0.85 3.53 2.52
CA ASP A 71 0.51 3.27 1.11
C ASP A 71 -0.80 2.49 0.98
N TRP A 72 -0.99 1.44 1.78
CA TRP A 72 -2.24 0.65 1.77
C TRP A 72 -3.43 1.40 2.37
N VAL A 73 -3.21 2.24 3.39
CA VAL A 73 -4.27 3.13 3.91
C VAL A 73 -4.74 4.09 2.81
N ARG A 74 -3.79 4.66 2.04
CA ARG A 74 -4.10 5.54 0.90
C ARG A 74 -4.81 4.79 -0.23
N GLU A 75 -4.29 3.62 -0.60
CA GLU A 75 -4.82 2.80 -1.70
C GLU A 75 -6.26 2.39 -1.46
N THR A 76 -6.57 1.90 -0.26
CA THR A 76 -7.91 1.43 0.09
C THR A 76 -8.90 2.55 0.36
N LYS A 77 -8.42 3.79 0.59
CA LYS A 77 -9.25 4.93 1.06
C LYS A 77 -10.09 4.59 2.28
N ALA A 78 -9.61 3.67 3.13
CA ALA A 78 -10.35 3.19 4.29
C ALA A 78 -10.61 4.32 5.30
N ASP A 79 -11.84 4.39 5.80
CA ASP A 79 -12.27 5.37 6.81
C ASP A 79 -11.87 4.93 8.23
N ILE A 80 -10.59 4.98 8.51
CA ILE A 80 -9.94 4.57 9.77
C ILE A 80 -9.12 5.72 10.36
N THR A 81 -8.63 5.54 11.59
CA THR A 81 -7.77 6.52 12.26
C THR A 81 -6.35 5.99 12.36
N THR A 82 -5.36 6.72 11.83
CA THR A 82 -3.94 6.44 12.08
C THR A 82 -3.57 6.95 13.47
N LEU A 83 -3.05 6.06 14.32
CA LEU A 83 -2.71 6.36 15.72
C LEU A 83 -1.22 6.59 15.95
N LEU A 84 -0.36 5.89 15.20
CA LEU A 84 1.08 5.91 15.38
C LEU A 84 1.79 5.59 14.08
N ASP A 85 2.83 6.34 13.76
CA ASP A 85 3.83 5.97 12.77
C ASP A 85 4.93 5.16 13.48
N LEU A 86 5.19 3.97 12.99
CA LEU A 86 6.16 3.05 13.59
C LEU A 86 7.58 3.23 13.04
N GLU A 87 7.74 4.10 12.03
CA GLU A 87 9.02 4.52 11.42
C GLU A 87 9.90 3.41 10.83
N TYR A 88 9.39 2.18 10.69
CA TYR A 88 10.03 1.09 9.98
C TYR A 88 9.30 0.72 8.69
N GLY A 89 9.90 -0.18 7.87
CA GLY A 89 9.34 -0.57 6.58
C GLY A 89 9.20 0.61 5.63
N LYS A 90 10.21 1.51 5.64
CA LYS A 90 10.20 2.72 4.81
C LYS A 90 10.38 2.35 3.36
N VAL A 91 9.42 2.77 2.53
CA VAL A 91 9.43 2.58 1.08
C VAL A 91 8.99 3.86 0.39
N LYS A 92 9.32 3.97 -0.91
CA LYS A 92 8.81 5.03 -1.79
C LYS A 92 7.92 4.42 -2.84
N GLN A 93 6.76 5.01 -3.09
CA GLN A 93 5.96 4.73 -4.28
C GLN A 93 6.53 5.55 -5.43
N VAL A 94 6.84 4.88 -6.53
CA VAL A 94 7.49 5.50 -7.69
C VAL A 94 6.80 5.12 -8.99
N ILE A 95 6.97 5.97 -10.01
CA ILE A 95 6.73 5.61 -11.40
C ILE A 95 8.09 5.34 -12.03
N ALA A 96 8.22 4.17 -12.66
CA ALA A 96 9.43 3.80 -13.38
C ALA A 96 9.09 3.34 -14.81
N VAL A 97 10.03 3.59 -15.72
CA VAL A 97 9.93 3.27 -17.15
C VAL A 97 11.23 2.62 -17.62
N PRO A 98 11.25 1.93 -18.77
CA PRO A 98 12.49 1.47 -19.38
C PRO A 98 13.49 2.62 -19.57
N GLU A 99 14.77 2.39 -19.26
CA GLU A 99 15.85 3.38 -19.46
C GLU A 99 15.94 3.89 -20.91
N THR A 100 15.54 3.04 -21.87
CA THR A 100 15.51 3.36 -23.30
C THR A 100 14.41 4.34 -23.70
N LEU A 101 13.42 4.57 -22.83
CA LEU A 101 12.35 5.52 -23.10
C LEU A 101 12.83 6.94 -22.76
N ALA A 102 12.84 7.83 -23.75
CA ALA A 102 13.38 9.20 -23.66
C ALA A 102 12.39 10.16 -22.99
N VAL A 103 11.99 9.87 -21.73
CA VAL A 103 11.14 10.73 -20.89
C VAL A 103 11.80 10.90 -19.51
N GLU A 104 11.62 12.07 -18.88
CA GLU A 104 12.30 12.40 -17.62
C GLU A 104 11.32 12.51 -16.44
N ASP A 105 10.03 12.71 -16.73
CA ASP A 105 8.98 12.89 -15.72
C ASP A 105 7.64 12.34 -16.21
N LEU A 106 6.63 12.35 -15.32
CA LEU A 106 5.27 11.91 -15.63
C LEU A 106 4.62 12.73 -16.74
N THR A 107 4.89 14.05 -16.80
CA THR A 107 4.36 14.92 -17.84
C THR A 107 4.86 14.51 -19.22
N GLY A 108 6.18 14.31 -19.34
CA GLY A 108 6.80 13.82 -20.58
C GLY A 108 6.30 12.43 -20.99
N LEU A 109 6.07 11.54 -20.03
CA LEU A 109 5.50 10.22 -20.30
C LEU A 109 4.08 10.33 -20.91
N ILE A 110 3.22 11.15 -20.31
CA ILE A 110 1.85 11.34 -20.81
C ILE A 110 1.84 11.98 -22.21
N GLU A 111 2.64 13.02 -22.43
CA GLU A 111 2.71 13.72 -23.71
C GLU A 111 3.26 12.81 -24.82
N GLU A 112 4.28 12.01 -24.53
CA GLU A 112 4.86 11.05 -25.46
C GLU A 112 3.80 10.03 -25.96
N PHE A 113 2.99 9.48 -25.06
CA PHE A 113 1.97 8.51 -25.45
C PHE A 113 0.72 9.15 -26.08
N ALA A 114 0.37 10.36 -25.69
CA ALA A 114 -0.67 11.13 -26.37
C ALA A 114 -0.26 11.41 -27.84
N ALA A 115 1.01 11.75 -28.09
CA ALA A 115 1.53 11.95 -29.46
C ALA A 115 1.59 10.67 -30.27
N LYS A 116 1.95 9.53 -29.68
CA LYS A 116 2.02 8.21 -30.35
C LYS A 116 0.64 7.66 -30.75
N LYS A 117 -0.46 8.22 -30.22
CA LYS A 117 -1.84 7.76 -30.49
C LYS A 117 -2.04 6.27 -30.15
N ARG A 118 -1.34 5.77 -29.16
CA ARG A 118 -1.53 4.44 -28.60
C ARG A 118 -1.69 4.51 -27.07
N PRO A 119 -2.37 3.54 -26.46
CA PRO A 119 -2.53 3.53 -25.01
C PRO A 119 -1.18 3.50 -24.28
N LEU A 120 -1.07 4.29 -23.21
CA LEU A 120 -0.07 4.15 -22.17
C LEU A 120 -0.52 3.04 -21.23
N ARG A 121 0.26 1.96 -21.12
CA ARG A 121 -0.04 0.81 -20.27
C ARG A 121 0.84 0.86 -19.03
N ILE A 122 0.21 0.80 -17.86
CA ILE A 122 0.88 0.85 -16.55
C ILE A 122 0.53 -0.44 -15.79
N SER A 123 1.50 -1.06 -15.13
CA SER A 123 1.26 -2.16 -14.20
C SER A 123 1.44 -1.70 -12.76
N SER A 124 0.50 -2.05 -11.87
CA SER A 124 0.55 -1.66 -10.45
C SER A 124 -0.30 -2.57 -9.56
N GLU A 125 0.11 -2.72 -8.29
CA GLU A 125 -0.76 -3.22 -7.21
C GLU A 125 -1.64 -2.10 -6.63
N TYR A 126 -1.28 -0.82 -6.85
CA TYR A 126 -1.89 0.38 -6.28
C TYR A 126 -2.78 1.10 -7.30
N LEU A 127 -3.90 0.48 -7.67
CA LEU A 127 -4.76 0.94 -8.77
C LEU A 127 -5.37 2.32 -8.51
N THR A 128 -5.87 2.53 -7.29
CA THR A 128 -6.53 3.78 -6.89
C THR A 128 -5.54 4.93 -6.82
N THR A 129 -4.40 4.69 -6.21
CA THR A 129 -3.33 5.69 -6.05
C THR A 129 -2.74 6.06 -7.41
N THR A 130 -2.46 5.05 -8.26
CA THR A 130 -1.97 5.27 -9.63
C THR A 130 -2.95 6.11 -10.43
N SER A 131 -4.23 5.74 -10.45
CA SER A 131 -5.27 6.49 -11.18
C SER A 131 -5.36 7.94 -10.72
N ALA A 132 -5.41 8.18 -9.40
CA ALA A 132 -5.49 9.52 -8.84
C ALA A 132 -4.24 10.36 -9.17
N HIS A 133 -3.05 9.74 -9.13
CA HIS A 133 -1.80 10.44 -9.43
C HIS A 133 -1.72 10.87 -10.90
N PHE A 134 -2.07 9.99 -11.85
CA PHE A 134 -2.13 10.35 -13.27
C PHE A 134 -3.14 11.47 -13.52
N LYS A 135 -4.36 11.37 -12.95
CA LYS A 135 -5.40 12.42 -13.11
C LYS A 135 -4.99 13.78 -12.55
N SER A 136 -4.15 13.82 -11.52
CA SER A 136 -3.69 15.09 -10.94
C SER A 136 -2.66 15.83 -11.81
N ASN A 137 -2.07 15.16 -12.83
CA ASN A 137 -1.08 15.75 -13.71
C ASN A 137 -1.72 16.68 -14.75
N GLN A 138 -1.12 17.86 -14.96
CA GLN A 138 -1.64 18.86 -15.90
C GLN A 138 -1.67 18.37 -17.35
N ALA A 139 -0.69 17.60 -17.80
CA ALA A 139 -0.70 17.02 -19.14
C ALA A 139 -1.85 16.01 -19.30
N TYR A 140 -2.13 15.22 -18.25
CA TYR A 140 -3.28 14.32 -18.26
C TYR A 140 -4.59 15.10 -18.46
N GLN A 141 -4.81 16.15 -17.67
CA GLN A 141 -6.00 16.97 -17.75
C GLN A 141 -6.12 17.68 -19.11
N LYS A 142 -5.00 18.17 -19.66
CA LYS A 142 -4.94 18.81 -20.99
C LYS A 142 -5.37 17.85 -22.12
N HIS A 143 -4.92 16.59 -22.08
CA HIS A 143 -5.16 15.62 -23.16
C HIS A 143 -6.45 14.82 -23.00
N PHE A 144 -6.85 14.54 -21.75
CA PHE A 144 -7.92 13.59 -21.44
C PHE A 144 -9.03 14.15 -20.55
N GLY A 145 -8.88 15.38 -20.04
CA GLY A 145 -9.87 16.01 -19.15
C GLY A 145 -10.04 15.23 -17.85
N GLU A 146 -11.29 15.10 -17.41
CA GLU A 146 -11.64 14.42 -16.16
C GLU A 146 -11.88 12.90 -16.30
N LEU A 147 -11.66 12.33 -17.49
CA LEU A 147 -11.88 10.90 -17.73
C LEU A 147 -10.99 10.06 -16.80
N ASP A 148 -11.56 9.08 -16.14
CA ASP A 148 -10.81 8.14 -15.30
C ASP A 148 -9.97 7.17 -16.14
N PRO A 149 -8.68 6.93 -15.82
CA PRO A 149 -7.89 5.88 -16.44
C PRO A 149 -8.63 4.54 -16.44
N MET A 150 -8.47 3.75 -17.49
CA MET A 150 -9.05 2.42 -17.57
C MET A 150 -8.31 1.46 -16.63
N ILE A 151 -8.92 1.09 -15.53
CA ILE A 151 -8.42 0.03 -14.62
C ILE A 151 -8.82 -1.33 -15.17
N ILE A 152 -7.86 -2.22 -15.29
CA ILE A 152 -8.02 -3.57 -15.86
C ILE A 152 -7.55 -4.60 -14.84
N THR A 153 -8.48 -5.44 -14.38
CA THR A 153 -8.20 -6.60 -13.54
C THR A 153 -8.70 -7.88 -14.25
N PRO A 154 -8.39 -9.08 -13.79
CA PRO A 154 -8.92 -10.32 -14.38
C PRO A 154 -10.46 -10.38 -14.43
N TRP A 155 -11.13 -9.65 -13.55
CA TRP A 155 -12.60 -9.70 -13.38
C TRP A 155 -13.32 -8.37 -13.63
N LEU A 156 -12.60 -7.26 -13.78
CA LEU A 156 -13.19 -5.93 -13.89
C LEU A 156 -12.45 -5.05 -14.87
N ARG A 157 -13.21 -4.26 -15.63
CA ARG A 157 -12.74 -3.10 -16.40
C ARG A 157 -13.59 -1.90 -16.03
N VAL A 158 -12.98 -0.84 -15.51
CA VAL A 158 -13.68 0.38 -15.08
C VAL A 158 -12.83 1.62 -15.43
N GLY A 159 -13.49 2.72 -15.75
CA GLY A 159 -12.87 3.95 -16.26
C GLY A 159 -13.16 4.17 -17.75
N GLU A 160 -13.17 5.43 -18.18
CA GLU A 160 -13.55 5.82 -19.55
C GLU A 160 -12.34 6.05 -20.44
N ASN A 161 -11.18 6.40 -19.85
CA ASN A 161 -9.98 6.74 -20.62
C ASN A 161 -9.22 5.49 -21.08
N LYS A 162 -9.52 5.05 -22.29
CA LYS A 162 -8.82 3.92 -22.93
C LYS A 162 -7.38 4.24 -23.35
N ASN A 163 -6.98 5.50 -23.35
CA ASN A 163 -5.62 5.92 -23.71
C ASN A 163 -4.64 5.80 -22.54
N VAL A 164 -5.12 5.67 -21.30
CA VAL A 164 -4.31 5.38 -20.12
C VAL A 164 -4.91 4.16 -19.42
N GLN A 165 -4.16 3.06 -19.42
CA GLN A 165 -4.63 1.75 -18.95
C GLN A 165 -3.76 1.28 -17.79
N ILE A 166 -4.38 0.97 -16.65
CA ILE A 166 -3.72 0.49 -15.42
C ILE A 166 -4.10 -0.97 -15.21
N PHE A 167 -3.12 -1.85 -15.33
CA PHE A 167 -3.27 -3.28 -15.15
C PHE A 167 -2.90 -3.69 -13.73
N LEU A 168 -3.78 -4.45 -13.07
CA LEU A 168 -3.49 -5.02 -11.75
C LEU A 168 -2.28 -5.96 -11.83
N SER A 169 -1.30 -5.70 -10.99
CA SER A 169 -0.15 -6.58 -10.76
C SER A 169 -0.38 -7.48 -9.54
N PHE A 170 0.17 -8.68 -9.57
CA PHE A 170 0.23 -9.60 -8.44
C PHE A 170 1.69 -9.87 -8.00
N GLY A 171 2.60 -8.91 -8.25
CA GLY A 171 4.02 -8.99 -7.99
C GLY A 171 4.86 -9.09 -9.28
N ALA A 172 6.19 -9.09 -9.11
CA ALA A 172 7.16 -9.03 -10.20
C ALA A 172 6.84 -7.92 -11.23
N THR A 173 6.42 -6.77 -10.72
CA THR A 173 5.94 -5.66 -11.55
C THR A 173 7.04 -5.12 -12.43
N GLU A 174 8.27 -5.08 -11.90
CA GLU A 174 9.49 -4.61 -12.56
C GLU A 174 9.94 -5.47 -13.76
N ALA A 175 9.45 -6.69 -13.87
CA ALA A 175 9.80 -7.60 -14.97
C ALA A 175 8.91 -7.44 -16.22
N LYS A 176 7.89 -6.58 -16.17
CA LYS A 176 6.89 -6.47 -17.24
C LYS A 176 7.24 -5.48 -18.35
N PRO A 177 7.89 -4.33 -18.07
CA PRO A 177 8.33 -3.45 -19.14
C PRO A 177 9.57 -4.02 -19.87
N PRO A 178 9.72 -3.72 -21.18
CA PRO A 178 8.81 -2.97 -22.06
C PRO A 178 7.76 -3.84 -22.77
N GLU A 179 7.79 -5.17 -22.63
CA GLU A 179 7.03 -6.11 -23.45
C GLU A 179 5.53 -6.04 -23.13
N ASP A 180 5.17 -6.12 -21.86
CA ASP A 180 3.77 -6.19 -21.44
C ASP A 180 3.16 -4.79 -21.21
N VAL A 181 3.94 -3.89 -20.58
CA VAL A 181 3.53 -2.53 -20.21
C VAL A 181 4.62 -1.52 -20.51
N ASP A 182 4.27 -0.24 -20.52
CA ASP A 182 5.16 0.87 -20.85
C ASP A 182 5.78 1.52 -19.61
N ALA A 183 5.09 1.41 -18.47
CA ALA A 183 5.50 1.94 -17.18
C ALA A 183 5.00 1.06 -16.04
N ILE A 184 5.60 1.23 -14.88
CA ILE A 184 5.12 0.65 -13.63
C ILE A 184 4.89 1.72 -12.59
N PHE A 185 3.94 1.46 -11.67
CA PHE A 185 3.82 2.15 -10.41
C PHE A 185 3.98 1.12 -9.30
N ASP A 186 5.05 1.22 -8.52
CA ASP A 186 5.42 0.23 -7.52
C ASP A 186 6.12 0.87 -6.32
N ILE A 187 6.34 0.06 -5.26
CA ILE A 187 7.14 0.46 -4.10
C ILE A 187 8.61 0.05 -4.27
N ILE A 188 9.50 0.87 -3.75
CA ILE A 188 10.92 0.57 -3.66
C ILE A 188 11.46 0.88 -2.26
N GLU A 189 12.42 0.10 -1.82
CA GLU A 189 13.27 0.44 -0.66
C GLU A 189 14.51 1.22 -1.13
N THR A 190 15.32 0.61 -1.99
CA THR A 190 16.59 1.17 -2.49
C THR A 190 16.60 1.45 -4.00
N GLY A 191 15.65 0.87 -4.74
CA GLY A 191 15.61 0.96 -6.21
C GLY A 191 16.54 -0.01 -6.95
N THR A 192 17.29 -0.86 -6.24
CA THR A 192 18.23 -1.82 -6.85
C THR A 192 17.54 -2.77 -7.83
N THR A 193 16.35 -3.28 -7.49
CA THR A 193 15.60 -4.19 -8.37
C THR A 193 15.19 -3.51 -9.68
N LEU A 194 14.80 -2.22 -9.63
CA LEU A 194 14.48 -1.47 -10.84
C LEU A 194 15.70 -1.34 -11.76
N ALA A 195 16.85 -0.97 -11.21
CA ALA A 195 18.09 -0.84 -11.98
C ALA A 195 18.51 -2.17 -12.61
N GLN A 196 18.36 -3.30 -11.91
CA GLN A 196 18.65 -4.64 -12.44
C GLN A 196 17.71 -5.05 -13.60
N ASN A 197 16.54 -4.42 -13.70
CA ASN A 197 15.58 -4.63 -14.80
C ASN A 197 15.63 -3.49 -15.84
N ASN A 198 16.71 -2.68 -15.87
CA ASN A 198 16.90 -1.56 -16.78
C ASN A 198 15.74 -0.55 -16.75
N LEU A 199 15.22 -0.28 -15.56
CA LEU A 199 14.18 0.72 -15.33
C LEU A 199 14.76 1.95 -14.62
N LYS A 200 14.35 3.13 -15.06
CA LYS A 200 14.62 4.42 -14.40
C LYS A 200 13.37 4.97 -13.73
N ILE A 201 13.56 5.57 -12.57
CA ILE A 201 12.50 6.28 -11.85
C ILE A 201 12.32 7.66 -12.50
N ILE A 202 11.08 7.99 -12.84
CA ILE A 202 10.72 9.30 -13.39
C ILE A 202 9.84 10.12 -12.46
N ASP A 203 9.29 9.50 -11.39
CA ASP A 203 8.49 10.23 -10.40
C ASP A 203 8.51 9.50 -9.05
N ILE A 204 8.51 10.28 -7.95
CA ILE A 204 8.35 9.78 -6.58
C ILE A 204 7.03 10.32 -6.05
N VAL A 205 6.06 9.43 -5.88
CA VAL A 205 4.67 9.79 -5.57
C VAL A 205 4.43 10.01 -4.09
N MET A 206 4.99 9.17 -3.25
CA MET A 206 4.95 9.31 -1.80
C MET A 206 5.98 8.43 -1.09
N GLU A 207 6.28 8.80 0.16
CA GLU A 207 7.00 7.94 1.10
C GLU A 207 6.00 7.25 2.04
N SER A 208 6.22 5.97 2.32
CA SER A 208 5.41 5.16 3.21
C SER A 208 6.26 4.52 4.30
N SER A 209 5.62 4.25 5.43
CA SER A 209 6.15 3.50 6.58
C SER A 209 5.02 2.68 7.19
N ALA A 210 5.36 1.74 8.08
CA ALA A 210 4.38 1.01 8.85
C ALA A 210 3.66 1.94 9.85
N VAL A 211 2.34 1.82 9.94
CA VAL A 211 1.50 2.60 10.84
C VAL A 211 0.55 1.72 11.64
N VAL A 212 0.21 2.17 12.86
CA VAL A 212 -0.92 1.60 13.61
C VAL A 212 -2.18 2.35 13.24
N VAL A 213 -3.18 1.61 12.83
CA VAL A 213 -4.50 2.11 12.46
C VAL A 213 -5.59 1.53 13.36
N ALA A 214 -6.68 2.27 13.58
CA ALA A 214 -7.79 1.80 14.41
C ALA A 214 -9.15 2.09 13.79
N ASN A 215 -10.09 1.21 14.10
CA ASN A 215 -11.50 1.37 13.77
C ASN A 215 -12.12 2.53 14.58
N LYS A 216 -12.80 3.46 13.91
CA LYS A 216 -13.40 4.64 14.55
C LYS A 216 -14.46 4.28 15.59
N SER A 217 -15.24 3.23 15.37
CA SER A 217 -16.25 2.78 16.33
C SER A 217 -15.62 2.14 17.56
N SER A 218 -14.52 1.41 17.40
CA SER A 218 -13.75 0.86 18.53
C SER A 218 -13.16 1.96 19.41
N LEU A 219 -12.72 3.08 18.83
CA LEU A 219 -12.23 4.24 19.59
C LEU A 219 -13.34 4.99 20.35
N ARG A 220 -14.62 4.83 19.95
CA ARG A 220 -15.78 5.39 20.71
C ARG A 220 -16.20 4.49 21.87
N ASN A 221 -15.84 3.22 21.86
CA ASN A 221 -16.10 2.30 22.98
C ASN A 221 -15.03 2.51 24.06
N THR A 222 -15.44 2.94 25.26
CA THR A 222 -14.53 3.32 26.34
C THR A 222 -13.53 2.21 26.70
N LYS A 223 -14.01 0.97 26.90
CA LYS A 223 -13.16 -0.18 27.27
C LYS A 223 -12.11 -0.49 26.18
N LYS A 224 -12.55 -0.49 24.91
CA LYS A 224 -11.62 -0.72 23.78
C LYS A 224 -10.63 0.42 23.63
N ARG A 225 -11.08 1.68 23.75
CA ARG A 225 -10.24 2.86 23.63
C ARG A 225 -9.13 2.88 24.66
N GLU A 226 -9.46 2.59 25.93
CA GLU A 226 -8.47 2.50 27.01
C GLU A 226 -7.44 1.41 26.70
N LYS A 227 -7.88 0.22 26.34
CA LYS A 227 -6.99 -0.88 25.95
C LYS A 227 -6.11 -0.55 24.75
N ILE A 228 -6.67 0.13 23.73
CA ILE A 228 -5.90 0.60 22.56
C ILE A 228 -4.86 1.64 22.97
N ALA A 229 -5.21 2.55 23.90
CA ALA A 229 -4.25 3.54 24.39
C ALA A 229 -3.06 2.87 25.12
N ASP A 230 -3.31 1.86 25.95
CA ASP A 230 -2.26 1.06 26.59
C ASP A 230 -1.36 0.36 25.55
N MET A 231 -1.97 -0.22 24.53
CA MET A 231 -1.22 -0.85 23.40
C MET A 231 -0.32 0.17 22.69
N ILE A 232 -0.84 1.37 22.40
CA ILE A 232 -0.05 2.44 21.75
C ILE A 232 1.10 2.91 22.64
N ALA A 233 0.90 3.01 23.95
CA ALA A 233 1.96 3.36 24.87
C ALA A 233 3.09 2.33 24.87
N LEU A 234 2.76 1.02 24.85
CA LEU A 234 3.75 -0.06 24.76
C LEU A 234 4.49 -0.07 23.42
N LEU A 235 3.81 0.25 22.31
CA LEU A 235 4.41 0.28 20.98
C LEU A 235 5.31 1.51 20.72
N ARG A 236 5.25 2.52 21.57
CA ARG A 236 6.14 3.69 21.50
C ARG A 236 7.48 3.48 22.18
N GLY A 237 7.58 2.53 23.08
CA GLY A 237 8.77 2.26 23.92
C GLY A 237 8.78 3.08 25.18
#